data_8f967183a55bcb9f7a5a5a7c6f0dcecb
#
_entry.id   8f967183a55bcb9f7a5a5a7c6f0dcecb
#
_cell.length_a   1.000
_cell.length_b   1.000
_cell.length_c   1.000
_cell.angle_alpha   90.00
_cell.angle_beta   90.00
_cell.angle_gamma   90.00
#
_symmetry.space_group_name_H-M   'P 1'
#
loop_
_entity.id
_entity.type
_entity.pdbx_description
1 polymer ?
#
loop_
_entity_poly.entity_id
_entity_poly.type
_entity_poly.pdbx_seq_one_letter_code
_entity_poly.pdbx_strand_id
1 'polypeptide(L)'
;MAFNQNIAQEYNRNKILTASPAELTLMLYEGAIKFCNIAIVAIEKKDYEKANINIKKAENIITEFKVTLNHKYAVAEDFEKIYDYICLLYTSP
;
A
#
# COMPACT_ATOMS: atom_id res chain seq x y z
N MET A 1 13.76 -16.00 -3.00
CA MET A 1 12.97 -17.24 -2.99
C MET A 1 11.50 -16.92 -3.21
N ALA A 2 10.99 -17.30 -4.39
CA ALA A 2 9.61 -17.04 -4.79
C ALA A 2 8.59 -17.67 -3.83
N PHE A 3 8.94 -18.78 -3.24
CA PHE A 3 8.12 -19.51 -2.28
C PHE A 3 7.72 -18.65 -1.08
N ASN A 4 8.66 -17.95 -0.48
CA ASN A 4 8.40 -17.13 0.70
C ASN A 4 7.58 -15.88 0.37
N GLN A 5 7.75 -15.32 -0.83
CA GLN A 5 6.97 -14.17 -1.27
C GLN A 5 5.50 -14.50 -1.43
N ASN A 6 5.18 -15.66 -2.02
CA ASN A 6 3.79 -16.08 -2.20
C ASN A 6 3.09 -16.31 -0.86
N ILE A 7 3.77 -16.92 0.09
CA ILE A 7 3.22 -17.15 1.43
C ILE A 7 2.98 -15.82 2.15
N ALA A 8 3.95 -14.91 2.07
CA ALA A 8 3.84 -13.59 2.70
C ALA A 8 2.68 -12.78 2.09
N GLN A 9 2.52 -12.80 0.77
CA GLN A 9 1.43 -12.13 0.08
C GLN A 9 0.08 -12.70 0.48
N GLU A 10 -0.05 -14.01 0.52
CA GLU A 10 -1.28 -14.67 0.91
C GLU A 10 -1.64 -14.38 2.37
N TYR A 11 -0.66 -14.41 3.26
CA TYR A 11 -0.85 -14.04 4.66
C TYR A 11 -1.34 -12.60 4.79
N ASN A 12 -0.70 -11.65 4.11
CA ASN A 12 -1.09 -10.25 4.16
C ASN A 12 -2.47 -10.02 3.55
N ARG A 13 -2.80 -10.71 2.46
CA ARG A 13 -4.12 -10.64 1.86
C ARG A 13 -5.20 -11.11 2.83
N ASN A 14 -4.98 -12.25 3.48
CA ASN A 14 -5.91 -12.78 4.47
C ASN A 14 -6.06 -11.83 5.66
N LYS A 15 -4.98 -11.22 6.11
CA LYS A 15 -5.00 -10.23 7.17
C LYS A 15 -5.87 -9.03 6.78
N ILE A 16 -5.78 -8.55 5.55
CA ILE A 16 -6.58 -7.45 5.03
C ILE A 16 -8.05 -7.84 4.98
N LEU A 17 -8.36 -9.02 4.47
CA LEU A 17 -9.74 -9.48 4.32
C LEU A 17 -10.44 -9.71 5.65
N THR A 18 -9.69 -10.01 6.71
CA THR A 18 -10.23 -10.24 8.05
C THR A 18 -10.09 -9.05 8.98
N ALA A 19 -9.44 -7.98 8.54
CA ALA A 19 -9.19 -6.82 9.38
C ALA A 19 -10.45 -6.01 9.62
N SER A 20 -10.54 -5.42 10.81
CA SER A 20 -11.59 -4.45 11.12
C SER A 20 -11.37 -3.15 10.34
N PRO A 21 -12.39 -2.29 10.19
CA PRO A 21 -12.21 -0.98 9.56
C PRO A 21 -11.09 -0.16 10.18
N ALA A 22 -10.93 -0.20 11.49
CA ALA A 22 -9.85 0.51 12.18
C ALA A 22 -8.47 -0.04 11.80
N GLU A 23 -8.34 -1.37 11.72
CA GLU A 23 -7.10 -2.01 11.30
C GLU A 23 -6.76 -1.71 9.84
N LEU A 24 -7.77 -1.69 8.97
CA LEU A 24 -7.59 -1.31 7.57
C LEU A 24 -7.09 0.12 7.43
N THR A 25 -7.67 1.03 8.20
CA THR A 25 -7.23 2.43 8.23
C THR A 25 -5.76 2.54 8.65
N LEU A 26 -5.39 1.80 9.69
CA LEU A 26 -4.00 1.78 10.17
C LEU A 26 -3.05 1.22 9.10
N MET A 27 -3.45 0.16 8.42
CA MET A 27 -2.63 -0.44 7.36
C MET A 27 -2.42 0.54 6.19
N LEU A 28 -3.44 1.30 5.80
CA LEU A 28 -3.32 2.34 4.78
C LEU A 28 -2.35 3.43 5.23
N TYR A 29 -2.46 3.84 6.47
CA TYR A 29 -1.59 4.86 7.04
C TYR A 29 -0.13 4.42 7.01
N GLU A 30 0.14 3.22 7.46
CA GLU A 30 1.47 2.64 7.45
C GLU A 30 2.04 2.53 6.03
N GLY A 31 1.19 2.13 5.07
CA GLY A 31 1.58 2.06 3.67
C GLY A 31 1.98 3.42 3.10
N ALA A 32 1.22 4.46 3.39
CA ALA A 32 1.53 5.80 2.95
C ALA A 32 2.86 6.30 3.50
N ILE A 33 3.09 6.09 4.79
CA ILE A 33 4.36 6.46 5.43
C ILE A 33 5.53 5.72 4.78
N LYS A 34 5.36 4.43 4.51
CA LYS A 34 6.38 3.60 3.90
C LYS A 34 6.77 4.10 2.51
N PHE A 35 5.80 4.43 1.67
CA PHE A 35 6.07 4.97 0.34
C PHE A 35 6.73 6.35 0.40
N CYS A 36 6.35 7.18 1.34
CA CYS A 36 7.02 8.47 1.56
C CYS A 36 8.50 8.26 1.94
N ASN A 37 8.78 7.32 2.82
CA ASN A 37 10.15 7.01 3.23
C ASN A 37 10.99 6.48 2.06
N ILE A 38 10.42 5.61 1.23
CA ILE A 38 11.09 5.11 0.03
C ILE A 38 11.39 6.27 -0.93
N ALA A 39 10.44 7.19 -1.10
CA ALA A 39 10.63 8.35 -1.95
C ALA A 39 11.76 9.26 -1.45
N ILE A 40 11.83 9.48 -0.14
CA ILE A 40 12.89 10.29 0.47
C ILE A 40 14.27 9.69 0.18
N VAL A 41 14.42 8.39 0.40
CA VAL A 41 15.67 7.69 0.14
C VAL A 41 16.03 7.76 -1.34
N ALA A 42 15.03 7.59 -2.22
CA ALA A 42 15.24 7.69 -3.66
C ALA A 42 15.72 9.08 -4.08
N ILE A 43 15.16 10.13 -3.49
CA ILE A 43 15.62 11.51 -3.74
C ILE A 43 17.07 11.69 -3.30
N GLU A 44 17.43 11.17 -2.15
CA GLU A 44 18.80 11.24 -1.65
C GLU A 44 19.79 10.55 -2.59
N LYS A 45 19.36 9.47 -3.24
CA LYS A 45 20.14 8.74 -4.22
C LYS A 45 20.02 9.32 -5.63
N LYS A 46 19.28 10.39 -5.80
CA LYS A 46 19.00 11.04 -7.08
C LYS A 46 18.25 10.13 -8.07
N ASP A 47 17.53 9.15 -7.55
CA ASP A 47 16.64 8.30 -8.35
C ASP A 47 15.24 8.91 -8.36
N TYR A 48 15.08 9.94 -9.20
CA TYR A 48 13.86 10.73 -9.25
C TYR A 48 12.67 9.97 -9.83
N GLU A 49 12.92 9.02 -10.72
CA GLU A 49 11.86 8.15 -11.26
C GLU A 49 11.24 7.30 -10.16
N LYS A 50 12.06 6.65 -9.36
CA LYS A 50 11.61 5.85 -8.22
C LYS A 50 10.90 6.72 -7.18
N ALA A 51 11.43 7.90 -6.90
CA ALA A 51 10.81 8.85 -5.98
C ALA A 51 9.41 9.24 -6.46
N ASN A 52 9.27 9.58 -7.74
CA ASN A 52 7.99 9.99 -8.32
C ASN A 52 6.96 8.85 -8.26
N ILE A 53 7.36 7.64 -8.58
CA ILE A 53 6.51 6.46 -8.50
C ILE A 53 5.98 6.28 -7.08
N ASN A 54 6.84 6.36 -6.07
CA ASN A 54 6.45 6.15 -4.69
C ASN A 54 5.62 7.28 -4.12
N ILE A 55 5.87 8.52 -4.54
CA ILE A 55 5.02 9.66 -4.17
C ILE A 55 3.60 9.47 -4.69
N LYS A 56 3.45 9.05 -5.95
CA LYS A 56 2.13 8.78 -6.53
C LYS A 56 1.38 7.68 -5.77
N LYS A 57 2.10 6.68 -5.30
CA LYS A 57 1.50 5.61 -4.49
C LYS A 57 1.00 6.12 -3.16
N ALA A 58 1.78 6.95 -2.50
CA ALA A 58 1.36 7.60 -1.27
C ALA A 58 0.12 8.48 -1.51
N GLU A 59 0.09 9.24 -2.59
CA GLU A 59 -1.07 10.05 -2.98
C GLU A 59 -2.31 9.19 -3.21
N ASN A 60 -2.17 8.06 -3.88
CA ASN A 60 -3.28 7.14 -4.12
C ASN A 60 -3.84 6.60 -2.82
N ILE A 61 -2.98 6.26 -1.87
CA ILE A 61 -3.41 5.79 -0.55
C ILE A 61 -4.16 6.90 0.19
N ILE A 62 -3.67 8.14 0.14
CA ILE A 62 -4.33 9.28 0.77
C ILE A 62 -5.69 9.53 0.13
N THR A 63 -5.80 9.39 -1.18
CA THR A 63 -7.08 9.52 -1.88
C THR A 63 -8.06 8.45 -1.41
N GLU A 64 -7.61 7.22 -1.26
CA GLU A 64 -8.43 6.13 -0.72
C GLU A 64 -8.84 6.38 0.74
N PHE A 65 -7.99 7.02 1.51
CA PHE A 65 -8.34 7.45 2.86
C PHE A 65 -9.55 8.36 2.86
N LYS A 66 -9.60 9.33 1.95
CA LYS A 66 -10.73 10.25 1.84
C LYS A 66 -12.01 9.52 1.47
N VAL A 67 -11.92 8.59 0.53
CA VAL A 67 -13.06 7.76 0.11
C VAL A 67 -13.53 6.88 1.27
N THR A 68 -12.60 6.28 1.99
CA THR A 68 -12.87 5.40 3.12
C THR A 68 -13.59 6.12 4.27
N LEU A 69 -13.20 7.36 4.55
CA LEU A 69 -13.85 8.17 5.58
C LEU A 69 -15.30 8.51 5.21
N ASN A 70 -15.61 8.60 3.92
CA ASN A 70 -16.96 8.94 3.44
C ASN A 70 -17.84 7.70 3.19
N HIS A 71 -17.24 6.54 2.90
CA HIS A 71 -17.96 5.32 2.53
C HIS A 71 -17.44 4.12 3.29
N LYS A 72 -17.99 3.89 4.49
CA LYS A 72 -17.54 2.82 5.40
C LYS A 72 -17.63 1.40 4.85
N TYR A 73 -18.38 1.18 3.75
CA TYR A 73 -18.68 -0.17 3.26
C TYR A 73 -17.92 -0.57 2.00
N ALA A 74 -17.36 0.37 1.26
CA ALA A 74 -16.57 0.08 0.06
C ALA A 74 -15.09 -0.20 0.35
N VAL A 75 -14.70 -0.12 1.62
CA VAL A 75 -13.30 -0.17 2.06
C VAL A 75 -12.60 -1.47 1.68
N ALA A 76 -13.30 -2.60 1.80
CA ALA A 76 -12.68 -3.90 1.58
C ALA A 76 -12.28 -4.13 0.12
N GLU A 77 -13.14 -3.75 -0.84
CA GLU A 77 -12.86 -3.90 -2.26
C GLU A 77 -11.77 -2.94 -2.72
N ASP A 78 -11.87 -1.68 -2.32
CA ASP A 78 -10.88 -0.67 -2.67
C ASP A 78 -9.53 -0.98 -2.04
N PHE A 79 -9.53 -1.51 -0.82
CA PHE A 79 -8.32 -1.91 -0.13
C PHE A 79 -7.65 -3.10 -0.81
N GLU A 80 -8.42 -4.04 -1.33
CA GLU A 80 -7.87 -5.17 -2.07
C GLU A 80 -7.15 -4.70 -3.33
N LYS A 81 -7.71 -3.71 -4.04
CA LYS A 81 -7.05 -3.11 -5.20
C LYS A 81 -5.74 -2.43 -4.82
N ILE A 82 -5.74 -1.69 -3.72
CA ILE A 82 -4.53 -1.03 -3.22
C ILE A 82 -3.50 -2.07 -2.79
N TYR A 83 -3.94 -3.13 -2.13
CA TYR A 83 -3.05 -4.22 -1.74
C TYR A 83 -2.40 -4.88 -2.94
N ASP A 84 -3.17 -5.18 -3.98
CA ASP A 84 -2.65 -5.75 -5.22
C ASP A 84 -1.63 -4.79 -5.85
N TYR A 85 -1.90 -3.51 -5.83
CA TYR A 85 -1.01 -2.48 -6.31
C TYR A 85 0.30 -2.42 -5.50
N ILE A 86 0.19 -2.47 -4.19
CA ILE A 86 1.34 -2.52 -3.29
C ILE A 86 2.17 -3.78 -3.52
N CYS A 87 1.53 -4.92 -3.69
CA CYS A 87 2.20 -6.19 -3.97
C CYS A 87 2.96 -6.16 -5.29
N LEU A 88 2.38 -5.59 -6.34
CA LEU A 88 3.04 -5.42 -7.62
C LEU A 88 4.34 -4.62 -7.48
N LEU A 89 4.36 -3.71 -6.54
CA LEU A 89 5.51 -2.87 -6.26
C LEU A 89 6.63 -3.56 -5.52
N TYR A 90 6.27 -4.40 -4.55
CA TYR A 90 7.23 -5.14 -3.76
C TYR A 90 7.81 -6.35 -4.49
N THR A 91 7.05 -6.89 -5.43
CA THR A 91 7.48 -8.07 -6.21
C THR A 91 8.07 -7.70 -7.55
N SER A 92 7.94 -6.46 -7.98
CA SER A 92 8.57 -5.97 -9.20
C SER A 92 10.07 -5.84 -8.98
N PRO A 93 10.89 -6.42 -9.85
CA PRO A 93 12.35 -6.32 -9.74
C PRO A 93 12.84 -4.88 -9.95
#